data_14d97689d18f7904595c73710a0533dd
#
_entry.id   14d97689d18f7904595c73710a0533dd
#
_cell.length_a   1.000
_cell.length_b   1.000
_cell.length_c   1.000
_cell.angle_alpha   90.00
_cell.angle_beta   90.00
_cell.angle_gamma   90.00
#
_symmetry.space_group_name_H-M   'P 1'
#
loop_
_entity.id
_entity.type
_entity.pdbx_description
1 polymer ?
#
loop_
_entity_poly.entity_id
_entity_poly.type
_entity_poly.pdbx_seq_one_letter_code
_entity_poly.pdbx_strand_id
1 'polypeptide(L)'
;DSTGGGETPSRDVVFTYRPTSAAVAEAETCATAIVGGLARRAYRRPVSVGDLDQLLSFYREGAAEAGFEAGIEKALRALLASPEFLFRVERDPDGVATGTAYRITDLELASRLSFFLWSSLPDDELLDVAAADRLREPAVLETQVRRMLADPRAETLTTRFASQWLHLPNLDAMQPDSRQFPDFDDNLRQGFRRETQLLFKSILDEGRSVTDLLTADYTFVNERVAKHYGVPGI
;
A
#
# COMPACT_ATOMS: atom_id res chain seq x y z
N ASP A 1 7.71 -21.15 -17.64
CA ASP A 1 9.16 -20.88 -17.59
C ASP A 1 9.44 -19.50 -18.17
N SER A 2 9.46 -18.50 -17.31
CA SER A 2 9.84 -17.14 -17.70
C SER A 2 11.23 -16.80 -17.13
N THR A 3 12.21 -17.59 -17.46
CA THR A 3 13.64 -17.30 -17.24
C THR A 3 14.24 -16.46 -18.38
N GLY A 4 13.40 -15.80 -19.16
CA GLY A 4 13.84 -14.89 -20.20
C GLY A 4 14.33 -13.58 -19.61
N GLY A 5 15.60 -13.24 -19.82
CA GLY A 5 16.21 -11.96 -19.47
C GLY A 5 15.67 -10.77 -20.28
N GLY A 6 14.36 -10.74 -20.56
CA GLY A 6 13.69 -9.64 -21.26
C GLY A 6 13.43 -8.45 -20.34
N GLU A 7 13.49 -7.24 -20.88
CA GLU A 7 13.07 -6.03 -20.18
C GLU A 7 11.58 -6.12 -19.84
N THR A 8 11.23 -5.89 -18.58
CA THR A 8 9.85 -5.86 -18.08
C THR A 8 9.66 -4.63 -17.18
N PRO A 9 8.45 -4.07 -17.07
CA PRO A 9 8.20 -2.93 -16.17
C PRO A 9 8.66 -3.17 -14.73
N SER A 10 8.57 -4.42 -14.24
CA SER A 10 9.05 -4.78 -12.90
C SER A 10 10.58 -4.75 -12.81
N ARG A 11 11.29 -5.11 -13.87
CA ARG A 11 12.75 -5.02 -13.91
C ARG A 11 13.22 -3.57 -13.93
N ASP A 12 12.53 -2.70 -14.67
CA ASP A 12 12.87 -1.28 -14.75
C ASP A 12 12.74 -0.59 -13.39
N VAL A 13 11.75 -0.99 -12.58
CA VAL A 13 11.58 -0.48 -11.21
C VAL A 13 12.73 -0.91 -10.28
N VAL A 14 13.27 -2.12 -10.48
CA VAL A 14 14.37 -2.65 -9.65
C VAL A 14 15.71 -2.15 -10.15
N PHE A 15 15.99 -2.30 -11.45
CA PHE A 15 17.31 -2.00 -12.05
C PHE A 15 17.38 -0.55 -12.53
N THR A 16 17.20 0.40 -11.60
CA THR A 16 17.33 1.84 -11.87
C THR A 16 18.76 2.25 -12.25
N TYR A 17 19.74 1.44 -11.88
CA TYR A 17 21.15 1.60 -12.21
C TYR A 17 21.70 0.29 -12.77
N ARG A 18 22.56 0.35 -13.78
CA ARG A 18 23.25 -0.82 -14.32
C ARG A 18 24.73 -0.48 -14.53
N PRO A 19 25.66 -1.39 -14.18
CA PRO A 19 27.08 -1.16 -14.47
C PRO A 19 27.28 -1.15 -15.99
N THR A 20 28.06 -0.19 -16.46
CA THR A 20 28.41 -0.02 -17.89
C THR A 20 29.71 -0.75 -18.24
N SER A 21 30.46 -1.17 -17.24
CA SER A 21 31.69 -1.93 -17.37
C SER A 21 31.72 -3.18 -16.48
N ALA A 22 32.68 -4.04 -16.72
CA ALA A 22 32.91 -5.23 -15.88
C ALA A 22 33.64 -4.92 -14.56
N ALA A 23 33.84 -3.64 -14.21
CA ALA A 23 34.54 -3.24 -13.00
C ALA A 23 33.70 -3.56 -11.75
N VAL A 24 34.24 -4.34 -10.83
CA VAL A 24 33.56 -4.73 -9.58
C VAL A 24 33.14 -3.52 -8.75
N ALA A 25 33.96 -2.49 -8.69
CA ALA A 25 33.66 -1.27 -7.94
C ALA A 25 32.42 -0.52 -8.50
N GLU A 26 32.27 -0.47 -9.83
CA GLU A 26 31.09 0.13 -10.45
C GLU A 26 29.84 -0.69 -10.19
N ALA A 27 29.93 -2.01 -10.33
CA ALA A 27 28.82 -2.93 -10.02
C ALA A 27 28.39 -2.80 -8.57
N GLU A 28 29.32 -2.69 -7.63
CA GLU A 28 29.00 -2.50 -6.21
C GLU A 28 28.36 -1.14 -5.94
N THR A 29 28.81 -0.07 -6.61
CA THR A 29 28.18 1.25 -6.52
C THR A 29 26.73 1.22 -7.01
N CYS A 30 26.48 0.60 -8.17
CA CYS A 30 25.13 0.42 -8.68
C CYS A 30 24.25 -0.41 -7.74
N ALA A 31 24.78 -1.52 -7.22
CA ALA A 31 24.09 -2.37 -6.25
C ALA A 31 23.74 -1.61 -4.96
N THR A 32 24.67 -0.82 -4.44
CA THR A 32 24.45 0.01 -3.25
C THR A 32 23.30 0.99 -3.46
N ALA A 33 23.23 1.66 -4.60
CA ALA A 33 22.15 2.58 -4.92
C ALA A 33 20.79 1.85 -5.04
N ILE A 34 20.75 0.73 -5.75
CA ILE A 34 19.54 -0.09 -5.92
C ILE A 34 19.05 -0.62 -4.57
N VAL A 35 19.91 -1.35 -3.86
CA VAL A 35 19.56 -2.02 -2.61
C VAL A 35 19.20 -1.00 -1.53
N GLY A 36 19.94 0.12 -1.44
CA GLY A 36 19.66 1.19 -0.49
C GLY A 36 18.29 1.86 -0.75
N GLY A 37 17.96 2.15 -1.99
CA GLY A 37 16.65 2.71 -2.37
C GLY A 37 15.49 1.76 -2.05
N LEU A 38 15.65 0.49 -2.38
CA LEU A 38 14.63 -0.54 -2.08
C LEU A 38 14.49 -0.78 -0.58
N ALA A 39 15.60 -0.86 0.15
CA ALA A 39 15.59 -1.03 1.60
C ALA A 39 14.94 0.14 2.33
N ARG A 40 15.20 1.38 1.90
CA ARG A 40 14.55 2.57 2.46
C ARG A 40 13.02 2.48 2.41
N ARG A 41 12.48 2.09 1.26
CA ARG A 41 11.03 1.90 1.08
C ARG A 41 10.52 0.71 1.87
N ALA A 42 11.21 -0.42 1.81
CA ALA A 42 10.81 -1.66 2.47
C ALA A 42 10.80 -1.52 4.00
N TYR A 43 11.82 -0.89 4.59
CA TYR A 43 11.94 -0.67 6.02
C TYR A 43 11.20 0.57 6.50
N ARG A 44 10.69 1.39 5.56
CA ARG A 44 9.89 2.60 5.84
C ARG A 44 10.62 3.62 6.74
N ARG A 45 11.96 3.65 6.62
CA ARG A 45 12.85 4.52 7.39
C ARG A 45 14.19 4.74 6.64
N PRO A 46 14.97 5.73 7.03
CA PRO A 46 16.36 5.81 6.58
C PRO A 46 17.10 4.50 6.86
N VAL A 47 17.89 4.06 5.88
CA VAL A 47 18.69 2.83 5.98
C VAL A 47 19.97 3.13 6.74
N SER A 48 20.24 2.35 7.78
CA SER A 48 21.51 2.44 8.51
C SER A 48 22.65 1.80 7.72
N VAL A 49 23.87 2.15 8.07
CA VAL A 49 25.07 1.52 7.48
C VAL A 49 25.04 0.01 7.68
N GLY A 50 24.63 -0.46 8.89
CA GLY A 50 24.55 -1.88 9.19
C GLY A 50 23.48 -2.62 8.37
N ASP A 51 22.31 -2.02 8.13
CA ASP A 51 21.28 -2.59 7.25
C ASP A 51 21.83 -2.79 5.83
N LEU A 52 22.49 -1.74 5.32
CA LEU A 52 23.03 -1.77 3.97
C LEU A 52 24.16 -2.77 3.81
N ASP A 53 25.09 -2.82 4.75
CA ASP A 53 26.21 -3.77 4.74
C ASP A 53 25.72 -5.21 4.77
N GLN A 54 24.69 -5.51 5.57
CA GLN A 54 24.08 -6.83 5.61
C GLN A 54 23.46 -7.21 4.26
N LEU A 55 22.71 -6.34 3.64
CA LEU A 55 22.08 -6.61 2.33
C LEU A 55 23.11 -6.73 1.22
N LEU A 56 24.17 -5.90 1.26
CA LEU A 56 25.28 -5.98 0.32
C LEU A 56 26.14 -7.25 0.50
N SER A 57 26.17 -7.86 1.68
CA SER A 57 26.81 -9.17 1.83
C SER A 57 26.12 -10.25 0.98
N PHE A 58 24.78 -10.27 0.99
CA PHE A 58 24.00 -11.17 0.12
C PHE A 58 24.19 -10.84 -1.36
N TYR A 59 24.25 -9.55 -1.71
CA TYR A 59 24.58 -9.14 -3.07
C TYR A 59 25.92 -9.72 -3.52
N ARG A 60 26.99 -9.55 -2.73
CA ARG A 60 28.34 -10.04 -3.06
C ARG A 60 28.39 -11.55 -3.23
N GLU A 61 27.69 -12.30 -2.38
CA GLU A 61 27.57 -13.74 -2.51
C GLU A 61 26.90 -14.13 -3.84
N GLY A 62 25.73 -13.58 -4.17
CA GLY A 62 25.03 -13.88 -5.41
C GLY A 62 25.79 -13.40 -6.65
N ALA A 63 26.47 -12.25 -6.56
CA ALA A 63 27.28 -11.73 -7.67
C ALA A 63 28.49 -12.60 -7.97
N ALA A 64 29.09 -13.21 -6.96
CA ALA A 64 30.19 -14.18 -7.14
C ALA A 64 29.73 -15.49 -7.79
N GLU A 65 28.47 -15.89 -7.57
CA GLU A 65 27.89 -17.11 -8.13
C GLU A 65 27.50 -16.94 -9.62
N ALA A 66 26.74 -15.86 -9.95
CA ALA A 66 26.14 -15.71 -11.28
C ALA A 66 26.03 -14.24 -11.76
N GLY A 67 26.86 -13.33 -11.23
CA GLY A 67 26.98 -11.96 -11.72
C GLY A 67 25.99 -10.98 -11.07
N PHE A 68 26.00 -9.74 -11.59
CA PHE A 68 25.35 -8.58 -10.99
C PHE A 68 23.86 -8.80 -10.67
N GLU A 69 23.09 -9.32 -11.62
CA GLU A 69 21.65 -9.50 -11.45
C GLU A 69 21.32 -10.58 -10.39
N ALA A 70 22.10 -11.66 -10.35
CA ALA A 70 21.96 -12.69 -9.32
C ALA A 70 22.28 -12.13 -7.93
N GLY A 71 23.26 -11.23 -7.84
CA GLY A 71 23.55 -10.49 -6.61
C GLY A 71 22.35 -9.64 -6.15
N ILE A 72 21.76 -8.86 -7.05
CA ILE A 72 20.56 -8.06 -6.73
C ILE A 72 19.39 -8.96 -6.31
N GLU A 73 19.16 -10.06 -7.01
CA GLU A 73 18.11 -11.03 -6.66
C GLU A 73 18.32 -11.60 -5.25
N LYS A 74 19.52 -11.99 -4.90
CA LYS A 74 19.83 -12.54 -3.56
C LYS A 74 19.65 -11.51 -2.46
N ALA A 75 20.09 -10.27 -2.68
CA ALA A 75 19.85 -9.14 -1.76
C ALA A 75 18.34 -8.84 -1.62
N LEU A 76 17.56 -8.85 -2.70
CA LEU A 76 16.12 -8.68 -2.65
C LEU A 76 15.42 -9.79 -1.86
N ARG A 77 15.82 -11.04 -2.05
CA ARG A 77 15.28 -12.16 -1.25
C ARG A 77 15.53 -11.95 0.24
N ALA A 78 16.74 -11.54 0.62
CA ALA A 78 17.07 -11.22 2.01
C ALA A 78 16.23 -10.05 2.54
N LEU A 79 16.08 -8.98 1.76
CA LEU A 79 15.27 -7.82 2.10
C LEU A 79 13.80 -8.22 2.36
N LEU A 80 13.19 -8.98 1.45
CA LEU A 80 11.79 -9.40 1.55
C LEU A 80 11.54 -10.43 2.66
N ALA A 81 12.58 -11.14 3.09
CA ALA A 81 12.50 -12.08 4.22
C ALA A 81 12.81 -11.41 5.58
N SER A 82 13.24 -10.14 5.58
CA SER A 82 13.64 -9.48 6.81
C SER A 82 12.45 -9.14 7.71
N PRO A 83 12.61 -9.20 9.05
CA PRO A 83 11.57 -8.78 9.98
C PRO A 83 11.14 -7.31 9.80
N GLU A 84 12.07 -6.42 9.42
CA GLU A 84 11.81 -5.01 9.17
C GLU A 84 10.84 -4.77 8.00
N PHE A 85 10.85 -5.66 7.02
CA PHE A 85 9.87 -5.64 5.93
C PHE A 85 8.55 -6.30 6.33
N LEU A 86 8.62 -7.51 6.89
CA LEU A 86 7.46 -8.36 7.17
C LEU A 86 6.56 -7.79 8.27
N PHE A 87 7.15 -7.13 9.26
CA PHE A 87 6.43 -6.62 10.43
C PHE A 87 6.49 -5.10 10.50
N ARG A 88 5.43 -4.50 11.03
CA ARG A 88 5.44 -3.12 11.50
C ARG A 88 5.64 -3.15 13.00
N VAL A 89 6.86 -2.89 13.43
CA VAL A 89 7.19 -2.81 14.84
C VAL A 89 7.14 -1.36 15.26
N GLU A 90 6.21 -1.03 16.15
CA GLU A 90 6.16 0.23 16.87
C GLU A 90 6.72 -0.03 18.26
N ARG A 91 7.63 0.80 18.71
CA ARG A 91 8.28 0.64 20.02
C ARG A 91 7.75 1.68 20.98
N ASP A 92 7.31 1.21 22.14
CA ASP A 92 6.96 2.13 23.22
C ASP A 92 8.21 2.95 23.60
N PRO A 93 8.07 4.27 23.76
CA PRO A 93 9.18 5.09 24.24
C PRO A 93 9.63 4.64 25.63
N ASP A 94 10.93 4.74 25.89
CA ASP A 94 11.49 4.40 27.20
C ASP A 94 10.86 5.25 28.30
N GLY A 95 10.50 4.59 29.41
CA GLY A 95 9.97 5.27 30.61
C GLY A 95 8.47 5.63 30.57
N VAL A 96 7.74 5.24 29.53
CA VAL A 96 6.29 5.42 29.49
C VAL A 96 5.60 4.33 30.30
N ALA A 97 4.76 4.72 31.25
CA ALA A 97 4.01 3.77 32.05
C ALA A 97 2.95 3.05 31.20
N THR A 98 2.70 1.76 31.50
CA THR A 98 1.66 0.97 30.83
C THR A 98 0.29 1.66 30.88
N GLY A 99 -0.37 1.79 29.74
CA GLY A 99 -1.68 2.44 29.60
C GLY A 99 -1.62 3.97 29.43
N THR A 100 -0.43 4.56 29.38
CA THR A 100 -0.26 5.99 29.10
C THR A 100 -0.24 6.23 27.59
N ALA A 101 -1.03 7.20 27.11
CA ALA A 101 -0.97 7.61 25.71
C ALA A 101 0.34 8.37 25.42
N TYR A 102 1.00 8.01 24.35
CA TYR A 102 2.20 8.70 23.87
C TYR A 102 2.08 9.04 22.38
N ARG A 103 2.94 9.94 21.93
CA ARG A 103 3.01 10.29 20.50
C ARG A 103 3.97 9.36 19.77
N ILE A 104 3.47 8.78 18.68
CA ILE A 104 4.30 8.01 17.76
C ILE A 104 5.28 8.92 17.00
N THR A 105 6.34 8.35 16.48
CA THR A 105 7.31 9.06 15.62
C THR A 105 6.68 9.43 14.27
N ASP A 106 7.30 10.36 13.55
CA ASP A 106 6.86 10.74 12.20
C ASP A 106 6.98 9.60 11.20
N LEU A 107 7.98 8.73 11.33
CA LEU A 107 8.14 7.54 10.50
C LEU A 107 7.04 6.49 10.76
N GLU A 108 6.67 6.29 12.02
CA GLU A 108 5.53 5.43 12.37
C GLU A 108 4.22 6.03 11.84
N LEU A 109 4.05 7.35 11.95
CA LEU A 109 2.89 8.05 11.38
C LEU A 109 2.82 7.90 9.85
N ALA A 110 3.95 8.07 9.15
CA ALA A 110 4.03 7.87 7.70
C ALA A 110 3.64 6.43 7.31
N SER A 111 4.13 5.45 8.06
CA SER A 111 3.76 4.05 7.86
C SER A 111 2.26 3.82 8.09
N ARG A 112 1.68 4.35 9.18
CA ARG A 112 0.23 4.23 9.44
C ARG A 112 -0.61 4.87 8.35
N LEU A 113 -0.26 6.10 7.93
CA LEU A 113 -0.97 6.83 6.88
C LEU A 113 -0.95 6.07 5.56
N SER A 114 0.22 5.60 5.13
CA SER A 114 0.33 4.93 3.83
C SER A 114 -0.42 3.60 3.81
N PHE A 115 -0.36 2.81 4.85
CA PHE A 115 -1.13 1.56 4.92
C PHE A 115 -2.62 1.80 5.07
N PHE A 116 -3.03 2.86 5.75
CA PHE A 116 -4.44 3.20 5.88
C PHE A 116 -5.02 3.74 4.57
N LEU A 117 -4.36 4.74 3.96
CA LEU A 117 -4.88 5.41 2.76
C LEU A 117 -4.64 4.63 1.48
N TRP A 118 -3.50 3.92 1.36
CA TRP A 118 -3.07 3.25 0.13
C TRP A 118 -2.95 1.75 0.23
N SER A 119 -3.09 1.16 1.43
CA SER A 119 -2.78 -0.26 1.68
C SER A 119 -1.40 -0.67 1.15
N SER A 120 -0.45 0.24 1.17
CA SER A 120 0.88 0.10 0.59
C SER A 120 1.94 0.84 1.41
N LEU A 121 3.20 0.64 1.03
CA LEU A 121 4.35 1.32 1.62
C LEU A 121 4.28 2.84 1.37
N PRO A 122 4.86 3.67 2.28
CA PRO A 122 5.02 5.10 2.05
C PRO A 122 5.91 5.35 0.83
N ASP A 123 5.61 6.40 0.08
CA ASP A 123 6.47 6.87 -1.00
C ASP A 123 7.64 7.73 -0.46
N ASP A 124 8.56 8.06 -1.36
CA ASP A 124 9.78 8.78 -0.98
C ASP A 124 9.47 10.16 -0.42
N GLU A 125 8.47 10.88 -0.96
CA GLU A 125 8.07 12.21 -0.46
C GLU A 125 7.57 12.14 0.98
N LEU A 126 6.69 11.17 1.29
CA LEU A 126 6.19 10.99 2.65
C LEU A 126 7.30 10.59 3.62
N LEU A 127 8.24 9.72 3.16
CA LEU A 127 9.41 9.33 3.95
C LEU A 127 10.37 10.48 4.18
N ASP A 128 10.60 11.37 3.20
CA ASP A 128 11.46 12.54 3.35
C ASP A 128 10.91 13.51 4.40
N VAL A 129 9.61 13.80 4.33
CA VAL A 129 8.93 14.67 5.31
C VAL A 129 8.99 14.05 6.72
N ALA A 130 8.77 12.74 6.83
CA ALA A 130 8.81 12.03 8.11
C ALA A 130 10.23 11.94 8.69
N ALA A 131 11.24 11.70 7.85
CA ALA A 131 12.63 11.65 8.28
C ALA A 131 13.18 13.02 8.72
N ALA A 132 12.55 14.10 8.28
CA ALA A 132 12.83 15.46 8.72
C ALA A 132 12.04 15.88 9.98
N ASP A 133 11.31 14.95 10.63
CA ASP A 133 10.46 15.19 11.80
C ASP A 133 9.41 16.30 11.61
N ARG A 134 8.89 16.47 10.39
CA ARG A 134 7.94 17.54 10.01
C ARG A 134 6.52 17.04 9.75
N LEU A 135 6.31 15.74 9.67
CA LEU A 135 5.01 15.19 9.27
C LEU A 135 3.90 15.52 10.28
N ARG A 136 4.23 15.71 11.57
CA ARG A 136 3.28 16.07 12.62
C ARG A 136 2.92 17.56 12.67
N GLU A 137 3.58 18.41 11.88
CA GLU A 137 3.17 19.79 11.72
C GLU A 137 1.78 19.82 11.04
N PRO A 138 0.74 20.48 11.64
CA PRO A 138 -0.64 20.36 11.12
C PRO A 138 -0.80 20.69 9.64
N ALA A 139 -0.14 21.75 9.16
CA ALA A 139 -0.23 22.18 7.76
C ALA A 139 0.48 21.18 6.82
N VAL A 140 1.60 20.58 7.26
CA VAL A 140 2.34 19.57 6.50
C VAL A 140 1.53 18.29 6.44
N LEU A 141 0.98 17.84 7.57
CA LEU A 141 0.12 16.66 7.64
C LEU A 141 -1.09 16.79 6.71
N GLU A 142 -1.79 17.94 6.77
CA GLU A 142 -2.92 18.20 5.90
C GLU A 142 -2.52 18.14 4.42
N THR A 143 -1.40 18.75 4.04
CA THR A 143 -0.88 18.74 2.68
C THR A 143 -0.61 17.31 2.21
N GLN A 144 0.07 16.50 3.03
CA GLN A 144 0.37 15.12 2.69
C GLN A 144 -0.91 14.26 2.60
N VAL A 145 -1.83 14.41 3.52
CA VAL A 145 -3.11 13.67 3.48
C VAL A 145 -3.91 14.02 2.22
N ARG A 146 -4.03 15.31 1.86
CA ARG A 146 -4.72 15.73 0.63
C ARG A 146 -4.05 15.18 -0.62
N ARG A 147 -2.71 15.23 -0.69
CA ARG A 147 -1.94 14.62 -1.78
C ARG A 147 -2.22 13.11 -1.87
N MET A 148 -2.19 12.44 -0.75
CA MET A 148 -2.40 10.99 -0.69
C MET A 148 -3.82 10.59 -1.09
N LEU A 149 -4.83 11.38 -0.72
CA LEU A 149 -6.23 11.14 -1.13
C LEU A 149 -6.46 11.38 -2.61
N ALA A 150 -5.69 12.29 -3.22
CA ALA A 150 -5.75 12.55 -4.66
C ALA A 150 -5.00 11.49 -5.51
N ASP A 151 -4.19 10.64 -4.90
CA ASP A 151 -3.46 9.56 -5.57
C ASP A 151 -4.39 8.38 -5.92
N PRO A 152 -4.25 7.75 -7.10
CA PRO A 152 -5.05 6.59 -7.47
C PRO A 152 -5.01 5.44 -6.46
N ARG A 153 -3.93 5.28 -5.69
CA ARG A 153 -3.82 4.29 -4.61
C ARG A 153 -4.88 4.47 -3.51
N ALA A 154 -5.44 5.68 -3.35
CA ALA A 154 -6.51 5.95 -2.39
C ALA A 154 -7.81 5.18 -2.66
N GLU A 155 -8.00 4.63 -3.87
CA GLU A 155 -9.10 3.70 -4.17
C GLU A 155 -9.16 2.53 -3.17
N THR A 156 -8.04 2.20 -2.53
CA THR A 156 -7.98 1.16 -1.49
C THR A 156 -8.78 1.50 -0.23
N LEU A 157 -9.04 2.78 0.06
CA LEU A 157 -9.96 3.17 1.13
C LEU A 157 -11.36 2.63 0.87
N THR A 158 -11.81 2.72 -0.37
CA THR A 158 -13.13 2.22 -0.78
C THR A 158 -13.15 0.71 -0.91
N THR A 159 -12.16 0.13 -1.61
CA THR A 159 -12.19 -1.29 -1.97
C THR A 159 -11.74 -2.21 -0.84
N ARG A 160 -10.95 -1.73 0.12
CA ARG A 160 -10.46 -2.51 1.26
C ARG A 160 -11.04 -2.03 2.58
N PHE A 161 -10.73 -0.78 2.99
CA PHE A 161 -11.17 -0.30 4.30
C PHE A 161 -12.70 -0.27 4.42
N ALA A 162 -13.41 0.45 3.52
CA ALA A 162 -14.87 0.52 3.59
C ALA A 162 -15.53 -0.85 3.41
N SER A 163 -15.03 -1.67 2.48
CA SER A 163 -15.53 -3.03 2.28
C SER A 163 -15.39 -3.89 3.54
N GLN A 164 -14.25 -3.80 4.22
CA GLN A 164 -14.00 -4.57 5.44
C GLN A 164 -14.80 -4.03 6.62
N TRP A 165 -14.85 -2.70 6.79
CA TRP A 165 -15.60 -2.03 7.85
C TRP A 165 -17.11 -2.30 7.75
N LEU A 166 -17.66 -2.30 6.52
CA LEU A 166 -19.07 -2.56 6.24
C LEU A 166 -19.37 -4.06 6.02
N HIS A 167 -18.40 -4.94 6.27
CA HIS A 167 -18.53 -6.40 6.14
C HIS A 167 -19.01 -6.87 4.75
N LEU A 168 -18.69 -6.13 3.67
CA LEU A 168 -19.09 -6.50 2.30
C LEU A 168 -18.62 -7.89 1.85
N PRO A 169 -17.48 -8.45 2.30
CA PRO A 169 -17.11 -9.83 1.98
C PRO A 169 -18.14 -10.88 2.42
N ASN A 170 -18.97 -10.58 3.43
CA ASN A 170 -20.03 -11.49 3.86
C ASN A 170 -21.12 -11.70 2.79
N LEU A 171 -21.23 -10.78 1.82
CA LEU A 171 -22.12 -10.96 0.68
C LEU A 171 -21.78 -12.21 -0.13
N ASP A 172 -20.52 -12.63 -0.17
CA ASP A 172 -20.08 -13.81 -0.91
C ASP A 172 -20.59 -15.11 -0.29
N ALA A 173 -20.75 -15.13 1.03
CA ALA A 173 -21.27 -16.27 1.78
C ALA A 173 -22.81 -16.33 1.82
N MET A 174 -23.49 -15.24 1.43
CA MET A 174 -24.95 -15.21 1.45
C MET A 174 -25.55 -16.07 0.34
N GLN A 175 -26.42 -16.99 0.73
CA GLN A 175 -27.20 -17.84 -0.18
C GLN A 175 -28.69 -17.73 0.18
N PRO A 176 -29.38 -16.69 -0.27
CA PRO A 176 -30.81 -16.53 -0.03
C PRO A 176 -31.62 -17.69 -0.63
N ASP A 177 -32.75 -18.04 -0.02
CA ASP A 177 -33.65 -19.05 -0.55
C ASP A 177 -34.20 -18.61 -1.93
N SER A 178 -33.88 -19.37 -2.95
CA SER A 178 -34.26 -19.07 -4.34
C SER A 178 -35.77 -19.05 -4.58
N ARG A 179 -36.58 -19.64 -3.69
CA ARG A 179 -38.06 -19.58 -3.76
C ARG A 179 -38.56 -18.22 -3.26
N GLN A 180 -37.90 -17.64 -2.27
CA GLN A 180 -38.27 -16.34 -1.70
C GLN A 180 -37.61 -15.18 -2.45
N PHE A 181 -36.39 -15.41 -2.94
CA PHE A 181 -35.56 -14.42 -3.64
C PHE A 181 -35.08 -14.92 -5.01
N PRO A 182 -36.04 -15.18 -5.94
CA PRO A 182 -35.73 -15.77 -7.25
C PRO A 182 -34.83 -14.90 -8.12
N ASP A 183 -34.79 -13.60 -7.83
CA ASP A 183 -34.00 -12.63 -8.59
C ASP A 183 -32.57 -12.44 -8.03
N PHE A 184 -32.21 -13.11 -6.92
CA PHE A 184 -30.88 -12.98 -6.35
C PHE A 184 -29.88 -13.83 -7.14
N ASP A 185 -28.93 -13.17 -7.77
CA ASP A 185 -27.82 -13.76 -8.53
C ASP A 185 -26.48 -13.07 -8.24
N ASP A 186 -25.41 -13.55 -8.85
CA ASP A 186 -24.07 -12.97 -8.66
C ASP A 186 -23.97 -11.54 -9.21
N ASN A 187 -24.71 -11.21 -10.26
CA ASN A 187 -24.73 -9.84 -10.81
C ASN A 187 -25.36 -8.87 -9.81
N LEU A 188 -26.44 -9.28 -9.15
CA LEU A 188 -27.09 -8.46 -8.12
C LEU A 188 -26.18 -8.32 -6.89
N ARG A 189 -25.52 -9.42 -6.45
CA ARG A 189 -24.55 -9.38 -5.36
C ARG A 189 -23.40 -8.41 -5.64
N GLN A 190 -22.84 -8.44 -6.85
CA GLN A 190 -21.80 -7.49 -7.27
C GLN A 190 -22.34 -6.07 -7.37
N GLY A 191 -23.59 -5.92 -7.81
CA GLY A 191 -24.28 -4.63 -7.85
C GLY A 191 -24.35 -3.99 -6.46
N PHE A 192 -24.82 -4.69 -5.44
CA PHE A 192 -24.86 -4.19 -4.06
C PHE A 192 -23.50 -3.82 -3.50
N ARG A 193 -22.48 -4.63 -3.80
CA ARG A 193 -21.10 -4.29 -3.42
C ARG A 193 -20.66 -2.98 -4.08
N ARG A 194 -20.92 -2.84 -5.37
CA ARG A 194 -20.51 -1.65 -6.13
C ARG A 194 -21.28 -0.40 -5.73
N GLU A 195 -22.56 -0.53 -5.47
CA GLU A 195 -23.41 0.54 -4.92
C GLU A 195 -22.80 1.13 -3.64
N THR A 196 -22.51 0.27 -2.66
CA THR A 196 -21.92 0.68 -1.38
C THR A 196 -20.56 1.31 -1.57
N GLN A 197 -19.72 0.75 -2.43
CA GLN A 197 -18.40 1.31 -2.74
C GLN A 197 -18.49 2.68 -3.39
N LEU A 198 -19.41 2.86 -4.32
CA LEU A 198 -19.61 4.14 -5.02
C LEU A 198 -20.16 5.22 -4.09
N LEU A 199 -21.07 4.87 -3.19
CA LEU A 199 -21.56 5.82 -2.18
C LEU A 199 -20.40 6.29 -1.28
N PHE A 200 -19.60 5.36 -0.76
CA PHE A 200 -18.45 5.72 0.06
C PHE A 200 -17.44 6.59 -0.73
N LYS A 201 -17.16 6.19 -1.96
CA LYS A 201 -16.24 6.93 -2.84
C LYS A 201 -16.74 8.35 -3.14
N SER A 202 -18.01 8.55 -3.43
CA SER A 202 -18.57 9.86 -3.73
C SER A 202 -18.42 10.82 -2.55
N ILE A 203 -18.66 10.34 -1.34
CA ILE A 203 -18.51 11.14 -0.12
C ILE A 203 -17.04 11.53 0.09
N LEU A 204 -16.11 10.60 -0.17
CA LEU A 204 -14.68 10.85 -0.05
C LEU A 204 -14.18 11.84 -1.11
N ASP A 205 -14.51 11.62 -2.38
CA ASP A 205 -14.03 12.43 -3.53
C ASP A 205 -14.59 13.86 -3.49
N GLU A 206 -15.84 14.01 -3.06
CA GLU A 206 -16.52 15.31 -2.99
C GLU A 206 -16.27 16.05 -1.68
N GLY A 207 -15.55 15.42 -0.73
CA GLY A 207 -15.28 16.00 0.58
C GLY A 207 -16.54 16.26 1.41
N ARG A 208 -17.57 15.42 1.26
CA ARG A 208 -18.83 15.51 1.99
C ARG A 208 -18.67 15.11 3.45
N SER A 209 -19.71 15.40 4.24
CA SER A 209 -19.74 14.96 5.63
C SER A 209 -19.75 13.43 5.74
N VAL A 210 -18.98 12.87 6.67
CA VAL A 210 -19.02 11.43 6.97
C VAL A 210 -20.43 10.97 7.41
N THR A 211 -21.25 11.90 7.94
CA THR A 211 -22.65 11.61 8.31
C THR A 211 -23.52 11.27 7.10
N ASP A 212 -23.11 11.67 5.89
CA ASP A 212 -23.84 11.34 4.67
C ASP A 212 -23.85 9.83 4.38
N LEU A 213 -22.91 9.07 4.94
CA LEU A 213 -22.98 7.60 4.92
C LEU A 213 -24.26 7.03 5.56
N LEU A 214 -24.91 7.79 6.45
CA LEU A 214 -26.13 7.40 7.15
C LEU A 214 -27.37 8.15 6.67
N THR A 215 -27.19 9.32 6.06
CA THR A 215 -28.29 10.26 5.77
C THR A 215 -28.43 10.59 4.28
N ALA A 216 -27.58 10.03 3.41
CA ALA A 216 -27.69 10.26 1.97
C ALA A 216 -29.06 9.84 1.46
N ASP A 217 -29.67 10.71 0.65
CA ASP A 217 -30.96 10.51 -0.02
C ASP A 217 -30.78 10.05 -1.48
N TYR A 218 -29.58 9.61 -1.84
CA TYR A 218 -29.21 9.11 -3.16
C TYR A 218 -28.39 7.82 -3.04
N THR A 219 -28.35 7.05 -4.12
CA THR A 219 -27.51 5.86 -4.26
C THR A 219 -27.03 5.69 -5.69
N PHE A 220 -26.16 4.71 -5.92
CA PHE A 220 -25.58 4.40 -7.23
C PHE A 220 -26.07 3.03 -7.68
N VAL A 221 -26.84 2.99 -8.73
CA VAL A 221 -27.43 1.75 -9.24
C VAL A 221 -26.99 1.48 -10.68
N ASN A 222 -26.78 0.22 -11.00
CA ASN A 222 -26.80 -0.26 -12.38
C ASN A 222 -28.21 -0.78 -12.72
N GLU A 223 -28.44 -1.15 -13.98
CA GLU A 223 -29.74 -1.67 -14.45
C GLU A 223 -30.26 -2.83 -13.57
N ARG A 224 -29.36 -3.73 -13.13
CA ARG A 224 -29.73 -4.91 -12.33
C ARG A 224 -30.21 -4.53 -10.93
N VAL A 225 -29.51 -3.59 -10.27
CA VAL A 225 -29.89 -3.07 -8.94
C VAL A 225 -31.14 -2.21 -9.05
N ALA A 226 -31.23 -1.35 -10.07
CA ALA A 226 -32.41 -0.52 -10.33
C ALA A 226 -33.68 -1.37 -10.50
N LYS A 227 -33.59 -2.45 -11.29
CA LYS A 227 -34.67 -3.40 -11.45
C LYS A 227 -35.08 -4.04 -10.12
N HIS A 228 -34.12 -4.41 -9.29
CA HIS A 228 -34.35 -4.98 -7.97
C HIS A 228 -35.10 -3.99 -7.04
N TYR A 229 -34.70 -2.73 -7.08
CA TYR A 229 -35.36 -1.66 -6.30
C TYR A 229 -36.65 -1.13 -6.92
N GLY A 230 -37.04 -1.59 -8.10
CA GLY A 230 -38.21 -1.09 -8.82
C GLY A 230 -38.07 0.33 -9.36
N VAL A 231 -36.81 0.78 -9.60
CA VAL A 231 -36.54 2.09 -10.21
C VAL A 231 -36.64 1.98 -11.71
N PRO A 232 -37.60 2.68 -12.35
CA PRO A 232 -37.82 2.60 -13.80
C PRO A 232 -36.83 3.50 -14.57
N GLY A 233 -36.53 3.12 -15.82
CA GLY A 233 -35.87 4.02 -16.77
C GLY A 233 -34.36 4.12 -16.69
N ILE A 234 -33.70 3.15 -16.08
CA ILE A 234 -32.25 3.02 -16.07
C ILE A 234 -31.83 1.89 -17.00
#